data_c395db5903ddbb2c23ea1666a77935dd
#
_entry.id   c395db5903ddbb2c23ea1666a77935dd
#
_cell.length_a   1.000
_cell.length_b   1.000
_cell.length_c   1.000
_cell.angle_alpha   90.00
_cell.angle_beta   90.00
_cell.angle_gamma   90.00
#
_symmetry.space_group_name_H-M   'P 1'
#
loop_
_entity.id
_entity.type
_entity.pdbx_description
1 polymer ?
#
loop_
_entity_poly.entity_id
_entity_poly.type
_entity_poly.pdbx_seq_one_letter_code
_entity_poly.pdbx_strand_id
1 'polypeptide(L)'
;MKKIFHSESSRGAANHGWLQAKHSFSFANYYNSERVQFGALRVLNDDIIAPGMGFGMHPHDNMEIITIPLEGTLEHKDSMDNIGIIEADEIQVMSAGSGVYHSEYNKNKDQSVSLLQIWVFPNKKNVTPRYDQKNIKDLKKANSFYPIVTPNQNG
;
A
#
# COMPACT_ATOMS: atom_id res chain seq x y z
N MET A 1 -16.37 -21.85 10.37
CA MET A 1 -15.72 -20.54 10.10
C MET A 1 -16.66 -19.76 9.18
N LYS A 2 -17.04 -18.53 9.56
CA LYS A 2 -17.87 -17.66 8.71
C LYS A 2 -16.96 -17.05 7.62
N LYS A 3 -17.33 -17.24 6.36
CA LYS A 3 -16.65 -16.64 5.21
C LYS A 3 -17.49 -15.47 4.70
N ILE A 4 -16.88 -14.33 4.41
CA ILE A 4 -17.51 -13.18 3.78
C ILE A 4 -16.76 -12.94 2.48
N PHE A 5 -17.50 -12.97 1.37
CA PHE A 5 -16.95 -12.68 0.05
C PHE A 5 -17.37 -11.27 -0.38
N HIS A 6 -16.40 -10.46 -0.76
CA HIS A 6 -16.62 -9.15 -1.34
C HIS A 6 -16.23 -9.19 -2.82
N SER A 7 -17.22 -9.10 -3.69
CA SER A 7 -16.96 -9.01 -5.14
C SER A 7 -16.27 -7.69 -5.49
N GLU A 8 -15.57 -7.65 -6.60
CA GLU A 8 -14.95 -6.43 -7.12
C GLU A 8 -15.95 -5.29 -7.27
N SER A 9 -17.13 -5.59 -7.83
CA SER A 9 -18.21 -4.63 -8.05
C SER A 9 -18.79 -4.04 -6.76
N SER A 10 -18.55 -4.67 -5.60
CA SER A 10 -19.01 -4.20 -4.29
C SER A 10 -18.02 -3.26 -3.60
N ARG A 11 -16.82 -3.06 -4.15
CA ARG A 11 -15.81 -2.12 -3.62
C ARG A 11 -16.19 -0.68 -3.98
N GLY A 12 -15.78 0.27 -3.14
CA GLY A 12 -15.80 1.68 -3.51
C GLY A 12 -14.91 1.95 -4.72
N ALA A 13 -15.20 3.00 -5.46
CA ALA A 13 -14.41 3.37 -6.62
C ALA A 13 -14.18 4.89 -6.65
N ALA A 14 -13.00 5.30 -7.06
CA ALA A 14 -12.67 6.67 -7.39
C ALA A 14 -11.95 6.72 -8.74
N ASN A 15 -12.22 7.76 -9.52
CA ASN A 15 -11.52 8.04 -10.77
C ASN A 15 -11.22 9.54 -10.84
N HIS A 16 -9.93 9.87 -10.80
CA HIS A 16 -9.41 11.23 -10.88
C HIS A 16 -8.72 11.52 -12.22
N GLY A 17 -8.95 10.66 -13.24
CA GLY A 17 -8.26 10.70 -14.52
C GLY A 17 -6.88 10.02 -14.43
N TRP A 18 -5.99 10.53 -13.62
CA TRP A 18 -4.66 9.99 -13.40
C TRP A 18 -4.61 8.82 -12.40
N LEU A 19 -5.61 8.68 -11.54
CA LEU A 19 -5.75 7.61 -10.55
C LEU A 19 -7.09 6.94 -10.72
N GLN A 20 -7.09 5.63 -10.90
CA GLN A 20 -8.25 4.77 -10.77
C GLN A 20 -8.06 3.90 -9.54
N ALA A 21 -8.93 4.03 -8.55
CA ALA A 21 -8.81 3.34 -7.27
C ALA A 21 -10.04 2.50 -6.95
N LYS A 22 -9.82 1.33 -6.36
CA LYS A 22 -10.86 0.46 -5.78
C LYS A 22 -10.61 0.29 -4.30
N HIS A 23 -11.60 0.64 -3.49
CA HIS A 23 -11.49 0.67 -2.04
C HIS A 23 -12.27 -0.50 -1.42
N SER A 24 -11.57 -1.41 -0.74
CA SER A 24 -12.23 -2.50 0.01
C SER A 24 -12.89 -2.01 1.29
N PHE A 25 -12.36 -0.94 1.89
CA PHE A 25 -12.88 -0.27 3.08
C PHE A 25 -13.13 1.21 2.81
N SER A 26 -13.86 1.85 3.71
CA SER A 26 -14.11 3.29 3.67
C SER A 26 -12.80 4.07 3.59
N PHE A 27 -12.65 4.87 2.53
CA PHE A 27 -11.43 5.62 2.26
C PHE A 27 -11.76 6.87 1.43
N ALA A 28 -11.10 7.99 1.71
CA ALA A 28 -11.35 9.29 1.07
C ALA A 28 -12.87 9.62 1.04
N ASN A 29 -13.44 9.80 -0.12
CA ASN A 29 -14.87 10.14 -0.30
C ASN A 29 -15.79 8.90 -0.30
N TYR A 30 -15.24 7.68 -0.28
CA TYR A 30 -16.05 6.47 -0.19
C TYR A 30 -16.30 6.11 1.27
N TYR A 31 -17.58 6.00 1.64
CA TYR A 31 -17.98 5.59 2.97
C TYR A 31 -19.02 4.47 2.93
N ASN A 32 -18.73 3.41 3.69
CA ASN A 32 -19.65 2.31 3.99
C ASN A 32 -19.46 1.92 5.46
N SER A 33 -20.48 2.13 6.29
CA SER A 33 -20.44 1.87 7.74
C SER A 33 -20.15 0.41 8.09
N GLU A 34 -20.49 -0.53 7.21
CA GLU A 34 -20.23 -1.97 7.39
C GLU A 34 -18.82 -2.37 6.94
N ARG A 35 -18.09 -1.43 6.31
CA ARG A 35 -16.75 -1.68 5.73
C ARG A 35 -15.79 -0.55 6.08
N VAL A 36 -15.58 -0.31 7.35
CA VAL A 36 -14.61 0.69 7.81
C VAL A 36 -13.21 0.10 7.91
N GLN A 37 -13.12 -1.13 8.43
CA GLN A 37 -11.87 -1.87 8.64
C GLN A 37 -12.13 -3.35 8.91
N PHE A 38 -11.08 -4.16 8.93
CA PHE A 38 -11.13 -5.55 9.38
C PHE A 38 -10.01 -5.81 10.40
N GLY A 39 -10.35 -5.86 11.69
CA GLY A 39 -9.34 -5.90 12.74
C GLY A 39 -8.42 -4.68 12.66
N ALA A 40 -7.11 -4.89 12.58
CA ALA A 40 -6.13 -3.82 12.38
C ALA A 40 -5.98 -3.37 10.92
N LEU A 41 -6.50 -4.12 9.96
CA LEU A 41 -6.46 -3.75 8.54
C LEU A 41 -7.42 -2.61 8.27
N ARG A 42 -6.87 -1.41 7.99
CA ARG A 42 -7.63 -0.16 7.81
C ARG A 42 -7.87 0.16 6.35
N VAL A 43 -6.90 -0.07 5.49
CA VAL A 43 -6.96 0.21 4.05
C VAL A 43 -6.51 -0.99 3.26
N LEU A 44 -7.25 -1.31 2.21
CA LEU A 44 -6.85 -2.21 1.14
C LEU A 44 -7.40 -1.62 -0.15
N ASN A 45 -6.55 -0.89 -0.84
CA ASN A 45 -6.83 -0.28 -2.13
C ASN A 45 -6.11 -1.04 -3.24
N ASP A 46 -6.73 -1.05 -4.40
CA ASP A 46 -6.23 -1.58 -5.66
C ASP A 46 -6.23 -0.39 -6.63
N ASP A 47 -5.04 0.13 -6.89
CA ASP A 47 -4.84 1.44 -7.51
C ASP A 47 -4.11 1.28 -8.86
N ILE A 48 -4.55 2.05 -9.86
CA ILE A 48 -3.87 2.22 -11.14
C ILE A 48 -3.49 3.69 -11.28
N ILE A 49 -2.20 3.96 -11.42
CA ILE A 49 -1.65 5.32 -11.53
C ILE A 49 -1.09 5.52 -12.94
N ALA A 50 -1.55 6.56 -13.61
CA ALA A 50 -1.13 6.91 -14.97
C ALA A 50 0.38 7.22 -15.06
N PRO A 51 1.00 7.12 -16.24
CA PRO A 51 2.41 7.41 -16.46
C PRO A 51 2.82 8.79 -15.93
N GLY A 52 3.94 8.86 -15.20
CA GLY A 52 4.51 10.08 -14.63
C GLY A 52 3.68 10.76 -13.54
N MET A 53 2.54 10.18 -13.17
CA MET A 53 1.63 10.72 -12.15
C MET A 53 1.85 10.03 -10.80
N GLY A 54 1.28 10.60 -9.73
CA GLY A 54 1.43 10.03 -8.40
C GLY A 54 0.91 10.95 -7.31
N PHE A 55 1.21 10.57 -6.08
CA PHE A 55 0.86 11.31 -4.88
C PHE A 55 2.05 12.20 -4.46
N GLY A 56 1.83 13.51 -4.42
CA GLY A 56 2.81 14.47 -3.90
C GLY A 56 3.12 14.23 -2.43
N MET A 57 4.07 14.99 -1.91
CA MET A 57 4.50 14.89 -0.51
C MET A 57 3.31 15.08 0.45
N HIS A 58 3.03 14.07 1.26
CA HIS A 58 1.92 14.05 2.22
C HIS A 58 2.33 13.33 3.52
N PRO A 59 1.70 13.68 4.66
CA PRO A 59 2.08 13.14 5.96
C PRO A 59 1.35 11.85 6.31
N HIS A 60 2.04 11.03 7.12
CA HIS A 60 1.44 9.93 7.87
C HIS A 60 1.99 9.91 9.29
N ASP A 61 1.18 9.44 10.24
CA ASP A 61 1.60 9.10 11.58
C ASP A 61 0.88 7.82 12.06
N ASN A 62 1.55 7.07 12.91
CA ASN A 62 0.99 5.89 13.59
C ASN A 62 0.23 4.94 12.64
N MET A 63 0.85 4.63 11.50
CA MET A 63 0.32 3.72 10.49
C MET A 63 1.45 2.86 9.93
N GLU A 64 1.18 1.58 9.73
CA GLU A 64 2.00 0.68 8.93
C GLU A 64 1.47 0.72 7.50
N ILE A 65 2.30 1.10 6.55
CA ILE A 65 1.94 1.28 5.14
C ILE A 65 2.75 0.30 4.32
N ILE A 66 2.04 -0.49 3.51
CA ILE A 66 2.62 -1.54 2.69
C ILE A 66 2.19 -1.27 1.26
N THR A 67 3.16 -1.19 0.35
CA THR A 67 2.94 -1.01 -1.09
C THR A 67 3.45 -2.23 -1.84
N ILE A 68 2.59 -2.81 -2.67
CA ILE A 68 2.91 -3.99 -3.47
C ILE A 68 2.59 -3.68 -4.94
N PRO A 69 3.56 -3.28 -5.75
CA PRO A 69 3.36 -3.15 -7.19
C PRO A 69 3.03 -4.53 -7.81
N LEU A 70 1.99 -4.55 -8.63
CA LEU A 70 1.57 -5.73 -9.40
C LEU A 70 2.14 -5.65 -10.82
N GLU A 71 2.21 -4.44 -11.37
CA GLU A 71 2.77 -4.12 -12.68
C GLU A 71 3.40 -2.74 -12.66
N GLY A 72 4.47 -2.54 -13.40
CA GLY A 72 5.16 -1.25 -13.54
C GLY A 72 6.12 -0.96 -12.39
N THR A 73 6.45 0.31 -12.22
CA THR A 73 7.49 0.79 -11.29
C THR A 73 7.01 2.01 -10.53
N LEU A 74 7.08 1.96 -9.21
CA LEU A 74 6.75 3.06 -8.32
C LEU A 74 8.03 3.67 -7.73
N GLU A 75 8.15 5.00 -7.75
CA GLU A 75 9.17 5.74 -6.99
C GLU A 75 8.59 6.20 -5.67
N HIS A 76 9.26 5.89 -4.57
CA HIS A 76 9.01 6.41 -3.23
C HIS A 76 10.12 7.37 -2.82
N LYS A 77 9.74 8.48 -2.18
CA LYS A 77 10.66 9.38 -1.47
C LYS A 77 10.06 9.79 -0.15
N ASP A 78 10.86 9.87 0.90
CA ASP A 78 10.37 10.27 2.21
C ASP A 78 11.27 11.29 2.92
N SER A 79 10.78 11.79 4.05
CA SER A 79 11.46 12.77 4.91
C SER A 79 12.60 12.19 5.76
N MET A 80 12.89 10.90 5.61
CA MET A 80 14.03 10.20 6.21
C MET A 80 15.17 10.02 5.20
N ASP A 81 15.11 10.72 4.04
CA ASP A 81 16.06 10.63 2.93
C ASP A 81 16.06 9.27 2.19
N ASN A 82 15.04 8.43 2.40
CA ASN A 82 14.92 7.24 1.59
C ASN A 82 14.39 7.59 0.19
N ILE A 83 15.00 6.95 -0.82
CA ILE A 83 14.55 6.93 -2.20
C ILE A 83 14.50 5.48 -2.64
N GLY A 84 13.30 4.97 -2.88
CA GLY A 84 13.05 3.60 -3.32
C GLY A 84 12.48 3.57 -4.73
N ILE A 85 12.93 2.64 -5.53
CA ILE A 85 12.29 2.24 -6.79
C ILE A 85 11.74 0.85 -6.54
N ILE A 86 10.42 0.72 -6.52
CA ILE A 86 9.73 -0.51 -6.17
C ILE A 86 9.12 -1.08 -7.47
N GLU A 87 9.57 -2.26 -7.86
CA GLU A 87 9.11 -2.96 -9.06
C GLU A 87 8.12 -4.08 -8.71
N ALA A 88 7.48 -4.64 -9.73
CA ALA A 88 6.72 -5.87 -9.55
C ALA A 88 7.62 -6.96 -8.95
N ASP A 89 7.06 -7.81 -8.07
CA ASP A 89 7.79 -8.78 -7.24
C ASP A 89 8.60 -8.18 -6.08
N GLU A 90 8.42 -6.90 -5.80
CA GLU A 90 8.95 -6.25 -4.61
C GLU A 90 7.83 -5.80 -3.68
N ILE A 91 8.18 -5.60 -2.43
CA ILE A 91 7.30 -5.05 -1.40
C ILE A 91 8.04 -3.93 -0.69
N GLN A 92 7.34 -2.82 -0.47
CA GLN A 92 7.78 -1.73 0.39
C GLN A 92 6.98 -1.74 1.66
N VAL A 93 7.64 -1.53 2.79
CA VAL A 93 7.02 -1.39 4.10
C VAL A 93 7.53 -0.12 4.77
N MET A 94 6.62 0.74 5.19
CA MET A 94 6.93 1.97 5.92
C MET A 94 6.14 2.00 7.23
N SER A 95 6.85 2.08 8.36
CA SER A 95 6.24 2.40 9.65
C SER A 95 6.27 3.92 9.82
N ALA A 96 5.11 4.57 9.80
CA ALA A 96 5.06 6.03 9.93
C ALA A 96 5.42 6.53 11.34
N GLY A 97 5.20 5.70 12.37
CA GLY A 97 5.64 5.97 13.75
C GLY A 97 5.23 7.34 14.25
N SER A 98 6.18 8.13 14.73
CA SER A 98 5.97 9.49 15.25
C SER A 98 5.67 10.54 14.17
N GLY A 99 5.76 10.18 12.89
CA GLY A 99 5.45 11.03 11.75
C GLY A 99 6.49 10.92 10.64
N VAL A 100 5.99 10.83 9.40
CA VAL A 100 6.80 10.84 8.17
C VAL A 100 6.02 11.58 7.09
N TYR A 101 6.74 12.23 6.18
CA TYR A 101 6.20 12.72 4.92
C TYR A 101 6.75 11.86 3.80
N HIS A 102 5.90 11.48 2.85
CA HIS A 102 6.37 10.76 1.66
C HIS A 102 5.62 11.13 0.39
N SER A 103 6.17 10.72 -0.73
CA SER A 103 5.58 10.84 -2.05
C SER A 103 5.74 9.53 -2.80
N GLU A 104 4.77 9.21 -3.67
CA GLU A 104 4.75 8.00 -4.47
C GLU A 104 4.38 8.35 -5.91
N TYR A 105 5.28 8.09 -6.86
CA TYR A 105 5.08 8.43 -8.27
C TYR A 105 5.30 7.22 -9.18
N ASN A 106 4.45 7.10 -10.20
CA ASN A 106 4.73 6.19 -11.30
C ASN A 106 5.97 6.66 -12.07
N LYS A 107 7.04 5.88 -12.04
CA LYS A 107 8.32 6.21 -12.67
C LYS A 107 8.30 6.08 -14.19
N ASN A 108 7.35 5.30 -14.72
CA ASN A 108 7.25 5.09 -16.16
C ASN A 108 6.67 6.35 -16.84
N LYS A 109 7.05 6.56 -18.09
CA LYS A 109 6.57 7.69 -18.89
C LYS A 109 5.40 7.33 -19.82
N ASP A 110 5.22 6.06 -20.09
CA ASP A 110 4.30 5.52 -21.10
C ASP A 110 3.45 4.34 -20.59
N GLN A 111 3.74 3.83 -19.40
CA GLN A 111 3.04 2.69 -18.81
C GLN A 111 2.48 3.05 -17.44
N SER A 112 1.23 2.66 -17.17
CA SER A 112 0.64 2.77 -15.85
C SER A 112 1.31 1.81 -14.85
N VAL A 113 1.29 2.16 -13.59
CA VAL A 113 1.59 1.24 -12.49
C VAL A 113 0.30 0.77 -11.84
N SER A 114 0.21 -0.53 -11.60
CA SER A 114 -0.87 -1.17 -10.82
C SER A 114 -0.29 -1.67 -9.51
N LEU A 115 -0.94 -1.34 -8.39
CA LEU A 115 -0.44 -1.69 -7.07
C LEU A 115 -1.54 -1.93 -6.04
N LEU A 116 -1.21 -2.66 -4.99
CA LEU A 116 -2.00 -2.72 -3.76
C LEU A 116 -1.39 -1.78 -2.72
N GLN A 117 -2.25 -0.91 -2.15
CA GLN A 117 -1.91 -0.06 -1.02
C GLN A 117 -2.62 -0.58 0.22
N ILE A 118 -1.87 -0.97 1.24
CA ILE A 118 -2.38 -1.62 2.45
C ILE A 118 -1.95 -0.80 3.67
N TRP A 119 -2.91 -0.45 4.54
CA TRP A 119 -2.61 0.23 5.80
C TRP A 119 -3.09 -0.60 6.97
N VAL A 120 -2.22 -0.76 7.95
CA VAL A 120 -2.50 -1.52 9.17
C VAL A 120 -2.23 -0.64 10.39
N PHE A 121 -3.17 -0.62 11.33
CA PHE A 121 -2.92 0.07 12.60
C PHE A 121 -1.76 -0.58 13.34
N PRO A 122 -0.79 0.22 13.82
CA PRO A 122 0.37 -0.32 14.51
C PRO A 122 0.00 -0.88 15.89
N ASN A 123 0.74 -1.88 16.34
CA ASN A 123 0.62 -2.40 17.71
C ASN A 123 1.25 -1.48 18.75
N LYS A 124 2.16 -0.57 18.34
CA LYS A 124 2.82 0.41 19.20
C LYS A 124 2.88 1.76 18.50
N LYS A 125 2.41 2.79 19.19
CA LYS A 125 2.41 4.16 18.68
C LYS A 125 3.73 4.89 18.96
N ASN A 126 3.97 5.96 18.20
CA ASN A 126 5.10 6.88 18.35
C ASN A 126 6.47 6.19 18.32
N VAL A 127 6.58 5.10 17.59
CA VAL A 127 7.87 4.46 17.30
C VAL A 127 8.69 5.34 16.35
N THR A 128 9.99 5.14 16.27
CA THR A 128 10.82 5.77 15.25
C THR A 128 10.35 5.32 13.88
N PRO A 129 10.10 6.26 12.95
CA PRO A 129 9.75 5.92 11.58
C PRO A 129 10.81 5.04 10.93
N ARG A 130 10.39 4.13 10.06
CA ARG A 130 11.31 3.26 9.31
C ARG A 130 10.80 2.99 7.91
N TYR A 131 11.70 2.66 7.02
CA TYR A 131 11.46 2.21 5.66
C TYR A 131 12.21 0.91 5.42
N ASP A 132 11.58 -0.01 4.69
CA ASP A 132 12.19 -1.25 4.22
C ASP A 132 11.63 -1.65 2.86
N GLN A 133 12.44 -2.30 2.04
CA GLN A 133 12.05 -2.81 0.72
C GLN A 133 12.71 -4.17 0.50
N LYS A 134 11.95 -5.12 -0.02
CA LYS A 134 12.43 -6.49 -0.22
C LYS A 134 11.88 -7.09 -1.50
N ASN A 135 12.72 -7.79 -2.23
CA ASN A 135 12.29 -8.62 -3.35
C ASN A 135 11.69 -9.93 -2.82
N ILE A 136 10.49 -10.28 -3.30
CA ILE A 136 9.72 -11.44 -2.87
C ILE A 136 9.56 -12.51 -3.96
N LYS A 137 10.27 -12.35 -5.08
CA LYS A 137 10.17 -13.26 -6.23
C LYS A 137 10.43 -14.72 -5.86
N ASP A 138 11.45 -14.97 -5.06
CA ASP A 138 11.85 -16.33 -4.67
C ASP A 138 10.91 -16.94 -3.61
N LEU A 139 10.05 -16.13 -2.99
CA LEU A 139 9.02 -16.61 -2.04
C LEU A 139 7.78 -17.15 -2.75
N LYS A 140 7.59 -16.84 -4.04
CA LYS A 140 6.43 -17.25 -4.81
C LYS A 140 6.49 -18.74 -5.14
N LYS A 141 5.77 -19.54 -4.37
CA LYS A 141 5.59 -21.00 -4.62
C LYS A 141 4.11 -21.30 -4.82
N ALA A 142 3.81 -22.11 -5.83
CA ALA A 142 2.44 -22.53 -6.09
C ALA A 142 1.83 -23.25 -4.88
N ASN A 143 0.55 -23.00 -4.61
CA ASN A 143 -0.23 -23.62 -3.53
C ASN A 143 0.34 -23.44 -2.12
N SER A 144 1.05 -22.34 -1.87
CA SER A 144 1.65 -22.03 -0.58
C SER A 144 1.33 -20.60 -0.14
N PHE A 145 1.20 -20.37 1.18
CA PHE A 145 1.13 -19.06 1.78
C PHE A 145 2.46 -18.74 2.44
N TYR A 146 2.98 -17.55 2.16
CA TYR A 146 4.19 -17.02 2.79
C TYR A 146 3.89 -15.72 3.50
N PRO A 147 4.37 -15.54 4.74
CA PRO A 147 4.34 -14.24 5.39
C PRO A 147 5.37 -13.34 4.70
N ILE A 148 4.92 -12.26 4.07
CA ILE A 148 5.77 -11.27 3.40
C ILE A 148 6.03 -10.05 4.27
N VAL A 149 5.20 -9.82 5.28
CA VAL A 149 5.37 -8.79 6.31
C VAL A 149 5.02 -9.40 7.66
N THR A 150 5.89 -9.21 8.64
CA THR A 150 5.70 -9.69 10.01
C THR A 150 6.02 -8.59 11.02
N PRO A 151 5.46 -8.63 12.24
CA PRO A 151 5.75 -7.63 13.27
C PRO A 151 7.19 -7.72 13.83
N ASN A 152 7.86 -8.82 13.59
CA ASN A 152 9.24 -9.05 14.01
C ASN A 152 10.13 -9.10 12.77
N GLN A 153 11.30 -8.46 12.83
CA GLN A 153 12.26 -8.33 11.69
C GLN A 153 12.79 -9.66 11.09
N ASN A 154 12.21 -10.77 11.45
CA ASN A 154 12.61 -12.11 11.00
C ASN A 154 11.69 -12.67 9.89
N GLY A 155 11.06 -11.78 9.12
CA GLY A 155 10.25 -12.12 7.95
C GLY A 155 10.99 -11.87 6.65
#